data_e7ccaf9bb2804b0af16d4a9ba84e32f0
#
_entry.id   e7ccaf9bb2804b0af16d4a9ba84e32f0
#
_cell.length_a   1.000
_cell.length_b   1.000
_cell.length_c   1.000
_cell.angle_alpha   90.00
_cell.angle_beta   90.00
_cell.angle_gamma   90.00
#
_symmetry.space_group_name_H-M   'P 1'
#
loop_
_entity.id
_entity.type
_entity.pdbx_description
1 polymer ?
#
loop_
_entity_poly.entity_id
_entity_poly.type
_entity_poly.pdbx_seq_one_letter_code
_entity_poly.pdbx_strand_id
1 'polypeptide(L)'
;MKNRSLYTYFFVVLLFEACGQSTDKGINLPVTNSFTEVLVVGNLQNPWGMAFLPDGSILTSEKAGKLILYKNGQETEINNLPDIYVRGQGGFMDVKLHPNYKKNGWIYFSYSSSEGENSGGNTAIMRAKLDGNQLIDKQLLYKGTPNTKKGQHWGSRIEFDNEGYLYFSIGDRGNRDENPQNIKRDGGKIYRLHDDGRVPIDNPFVNKSGAKKAIYSYGHRNPQGLIKNPYTGEIWNHEHGPRGGDEINIVKKGMNYGWPVITYGINYVGTKITDETTRPNMEQPIYYWVPSIAPSGFTFVTSDKYPEWKGNLLVGSLAFQYLERLELKNNKVVYREKLLDGIGRVRNVRQAPDGFIYVAVEGKGIFRLDPK
;
A
#
# COMPACT_ATOMS: atom_id res chain seq x y z
N MET A 1 -22.22 54.85 47.27
CA MET A 1 -21.70 53.47 47.39
C MET A 1 -22.04 52.75 46.11
N LYS A 2 -21.09 52.57 45.22
CA LYS A 2 -21.27 51.87 43.92
C LYS A 2 -20.52 50.56 44.00
N ASN A 3 -21.29 49.44 44.01
CA ASN A 3 -20.73 48.11 43.90
C ASN A 3 -20.22 47.84 42.48
N ARG A 4 -18.93 47.58 42.36
CA ARG A 4 -18.36 47.02 41.12
C ARG A 4 -18.25 45.51 41.29
N SER A 5 -19.03 44.78 40.51
CA SER A 5 -18.93 43.33 40.39
C SER A 5 -17.77 42.99 39.42
N LEU A 6 -16.78 42.25 39.93
CA LEU A 6 -15.65 41.74 39.17
C LEU A 6 -16.09 40.41 38.54
N TYR A 7 -16.24 40.37 37.20
CA TYR A 7 -16.41 39.11 36.48
C TYR A 7 -15.01 38.57 36.16
N THR A 8 -14.66 37.45 36.83
CA THR A 8 -13.46 36.69 36.50
C THR A 8 -13.79 35.74 35.36
N TYR A 9 -13.23 36.02 34.18
CA TYR A 9 -13.29 35.10 33.06
C TYR A 9 -12.26 33.98 33.28
N PHE A 10 -12.76 32.77 33.54
CA PHE A 10 -11.95 31.55 33.45
C PHE A 10 -11.71 31.22 31.99
N PHE A 11 -10.50 31.47 31.48
CA PHE A 11 -10.03 30.94 30.21
C PHE A 11 -9.69 29.47 30.43
N VAL A 12 -10.58 28.56 30.01
CA VAL A 12 -10.27 27.13 29.89
C VAL A 12 -9.38 26.98 28.65
N VAL A 13 -8.09 26.92 28.84
CA VAL A 13 -7.15 26.51 27.80
C VAL A 13 -7.30 25.00 27.65
N LEU A 14 -8.07 24.58 26.65
CA LEU A 14 -8.05 23.21 26.16
C LEU A 14 -6.69 22.97 25.50
N LEU A 15 -5.76 22.42 26.27
CA LEU A 15 -4.55 21.80 25.74
C LEU A 15 -4.99 20.57 24.93
N PHE A 16 -5.09 20.74 23.61
CA PHE A 16 -5.02 19.61 22.70
C PHE A 16 -3.61 19.04 22.85
N GLU A 17 -3.47 17.99 23.65
CA GLU A 17 -2.32 17.12 23.54
C GLU A 17 -2.33 16.53 22.12
N ALA A 18 -1.56 17.16 21.23
CA ALA A 18 -1.12 16.51 20.01
C ALA A 18 -0.29 15.30 20.46
N CYS A 19 -0.93 14.12 20.49
CA CYS A 19 -0.26 12.87 20.78
C CYS A 19 0.72 12.58 19.63
N GLY A 20 1.83 13.29 19.61
CA GLY A 20 3.01 12.95 18.83
C GLY A 20 3.53 11.65 19.40
N GLN A 21 3.27 10.53 18.71
CA GLN A 21 3.91 9.27 19.06
C GLN A 21 5.41 9.43 18.86
N SER A 22 6.16 9.00 19.87
CA SER A 22 7.59 9.15 20.00
C SER A 22 8.33 8.74 18.72
N THR A 23 9.36 9.50 18.42
CA THR A 23 10.44 9.17 17.49
C THR A 23 11.22 7.96 17.97
N ASP A 24 10.53 6.82 18.17
CA ASP A 24 11.20 5.61 18.58
C ASP A 24 12.05 5.13 17.40
N LYS A 25 13.34 5.18 17.64
CA LYS A 25 14.35 4.77 16.66
C LYS A 25 14.14 3.29 16.41
N GLY A 26 13.50 2.90 15.30
CA GLY A 26 13.15 1.52 14.93
C GLY A 26 14.30 0.51 14.89
N ILE A 27 15.41 0.86 15.51
CA ILE A 27 16.63 0.06 15.64
C ILE A 27 16.58 -0.85 16.88
N ASN A 28 15.82 -0.51 17.93
CA ASN A 28 15.78 -1.23 19.22
C ASN A 28 14.43 -1.87 19.54
N LEU A 29 13.67 -2.30 18.52
CA LEU A 29 12.43 -3.04 18.75
C LEU A 29 12.74 -4.45 19.27
N PRO A 30 11.90 -5.02 20.14
CA PRO A 30 11.96 -6.42 20.52
C PRO A 30 11.93 -7.33 19.29
N VAL A 31 12.60 -8.47 19.35
CA VAL A 31 12.62 -9.50 18.30
C VAL A 31 11.90 -10.73 18.81
N THR A 32 10.92 -11.19 18.08
CA THR A 32 10.14 -12.39 18.40
C THR A 32 10.38 -13.50 17.38
N ASN A 33 10.57 -14.73 17.88
CA ASN A 33 10.77 -15.95 17.11
C ASN A 33 9.78 -17.06 17.53
N SER A 34 8.49 -16.71 17.67
CA SER A 34 7.40 -17.65 18.03
C SER A 34 6.89 -18.49 16.85
N PHE A 35 7.63 -18.52 15.76
CA PHE A 35 7.31 -19.24 14.52
C PHE A 35 8.57 -19.83 13.89
N THR A 36 8.36 -20.69 12.89
CA THR A 36 9.43 -21.21 12.00
C THR A 36 9.14 -20.70 10.59
N GLU A 37 10.15 -20.12 9.93
CA GLU A 37 10.07 -19.77 8.52
C GLU A 37 10.33 -20.97 7.62
N VAL A 38 9.39 -21.26 6.73
CA VAL A 38 9.48 -22.36 5.75
C VAL A 38 9.51 -21.76 4.34
N LEU A 39 10.62 -21.99 3.61
CA LEU A 39 10.70 -21.57 2.21
C LEU A 39 9.74 -22.40 1.36
N VAL A 40 8.77 -21.74 0.72
CA VAL A 40 7.73 -22.37 -0.12
C VAL A 40 8.03 -22.21 -1.60
N VAL A 41 8.42 -21.02 -2.03
CA VAL A 41 8.86 -20.74 -3.40
C VAL A 41 10.22 -20.08 -3.35
N GLY A 42 11.24 -20.70 -3.92
CA GLY A 42 12.62 -20.19 -3.92
C GLY A 42 12.96 -19.37 -5.17
N ASN A 43 14.17 -18.85 -5.21
CA ASN A 43 14.82 -18.26 -6.40
C ASN A 43 14.09 -17.04 -7.04
N LEU A 44 13.17 -16.37 -6.33
CA LEU A 44 12.53 -15.18 -6.82
C LEU A 44 13.41 -13.95 -6.57
N GLN A 45 13.61 -13.13 -7.61
CA GLN A 45 14.49 -11.95 -7.52
C GLN A 45 13.78 -10.74 -6.91
N ASN A 46 12.58 -10.42 -7.39
CA ASN A 46 11.77 -9.31 -6.89
C ASN A 46 10.28 -9.71 -6.86
N PRO A 47 9.89 -10.65 -5.99
CA PRO A 47 8.49 -11.09 -5.86
C PRO A 47 7.64 -9.94 -5.32
N TRP A 48 6.89 -9.29 -6.22
CA TRP A 48 6.21 -8.04 -5.88
C TRP A 48 4.79 -8.26 -5.38
N GLY A 49 3.96 -8.92 -6.16
CA GLY A 49 2.58 -9.29 -5.84
C GLY A 49 2.47 -10.77 -5.49
N MET A 50 1.48 -11.12 -4.67
CA MET A 50 1.21 -12.51 -4.29
C MET A 50 -0.29 -12.68 -4.08
N ALA A 51 -0.88 -13.70 -4.74
CA ALA A 51 -2.28 -14.08 -4.58
C ALA A 51 -2.39 -15.60 -4.46
N PHE A 52 -3.41 -16.07 -3.75
CA PHE A 52 -3.64 -17.50 -3.51
C PHE A 52 -4.90 -17.94 -4.23
N LEU A 53 -4.76 -18.90 -5.14
CA LEU A 53 -5.89 -19.49 -5.85
C LEU A 53 -6.69 -20.41 -4.92
N PRO A 54 -7.96 -20.73 -5.27
CA PRO A 54 -8.80 -21.58 -4.44
C PRO A 54 -8.29 -23.00 -4.20
N ASP A 55 -7.38 -23.47 -5.06
CA ASP A 55 -6.74 -24.79 -4.96
C ASP A 55 -5.44 -24.76 -4.14
N GLY A 56 -5.10 -23.60 -3.52
CA GLY A 56 -3.90 -23.40 -2.73
C GLY A 56 -2.66 -23.01 -3.55
N SER A 57 -2.77 -22.94 -4.88
CA SER A 57 -1.67 -22.46 -5.72
C SER A 57 -1.35 -20.99 -5.44
N ILE A 58 -0.08 -20.61 -5.58
CA ILE A 58 0.40 -19.24 -5.40
C ILE A 58 0.67 -18.61 -6.77
N LEU A 59 0.01 -17.49 -7.03
CA LEU A 59 0.30 -16.66 -8.19
C LEU A 59 1.14 -15.46 -7.74
N THR A 60 2.35 -15.34 -8.25
CA THR A 60 3.29 -14.27 -7.87
C THR A 60 3.82 -13.52 -9.08
N SER A 61 3.90 -12.21 -8.97
CA SER A 61 4.53 -11.35 -9.98
C SER A 61 5.98 -11.10 -9.63
N GLU A 62 6.84 -11.14 -10.64
CA GLU A 62 8.22 -10.68 -10.60
C GLU A 62 8.31 -9.30 -11.26
N LYS A 63 8.95 -8.34 -10.59
CA LYS A 63 9.09 -6.96 -11.09
C LYS A 63 9.68 -6.90 -12.50
N ALA A 64 10.54 -7.85 -12.86
CA ALA A 64 11.16 -7.97 -14.18
C ALA A 64 10.18 -8.24 -15.33
N GLY A 65 8.89 -8.47 -15.04
CA GLY A 65 7.86 -8.67 -16.06
C GLY A 65 7.38 -10.10 -16.18
N LYS A 66 7.53 -10.92 -15.15
CA LYS A 66 7.03 -12.30 -15.13
C LYS A 66 5.84 -12.44 -14.18
N LEU A 67 4.95 -13.35 -14.53
CA LEU A 67 3.90 -13.88 -13.66
C LEU A 67 4.12 -15.38 -13.53
N ILE A 68 4.22 -15.88 -12.31
CA ILE A 68 4.57 -17.26 -12.02
C ILE A 68 3.45 -17.89 -11.20
N LEU A 69 2.97 -19.04 -11.65
CA LEU A 69 2.06 -19.92 -10.90
C LEU A 69 2.90 -21.03 -10.25
N TYR A 70 2.87 -21.08 -8.93
CA TYR A 70 3.45 -22.15 -8.15
C TYR A 70 2.38 -23.10 -7.65
N LYS A 71 2.47 -24.37 -8.05
CA LYS A 71 1.51 -25.43 -7.70
C LYS A 71 2.23 -26.75 -7.47
N ASN A 72 1.98 -27.39 -6.32
CA ASN A 72 2.53 -28.73 -6.00
C ASN A 72 4.04 -28.85 -6.19
N GLY A 73 4.81 -27.82 -5.78
CA GLY A 73 6.26 -27.80 -5.92
C GLY A 73 6.79 -27.44 -7.31
N GLN A 74 5.90 -27.13 -8.26
CA GLN A 74 6.27 -26.77 -9.63
C GLN A 74 5.96 -25.30 -9.93
N GLU A 75 6.87 -24.66 -10.63
CA GLU A 75 6.72 -23.29 -11.16
C GLU A 75 6.30 -23.34 -12.62
N THR A 76 5.30 -22.57 -12.99
CA THR A 76 4.85 -22.37 -14.36
C THR A 76 4.81 -20.88 -14.67
N GLU A 77 5.56 -20.44 -15.67
CA GLU A 77 5.51 -19.06 -16.15
C GLU A 77 4.22 -18.85 -16.95
N ILE A 78 3.48 -17.79 -16.64
CA ILE A 78 2.25 -17.40 -17.32
C ILE A 78 2.59 -16.53 -18.52
N ASN A 79 2.02 -16.90 -19.65
CA ASN A 79 2.23 -16.24 -20.94
C ASN A 79 1.13 -15.20 -21.25
N ASN A 80 1.30 -14.49 -22.37
CA ASN A 80 0.35 -13.52 -22.90
C ASN A 80 0.13 -12.32 -21.94
N LEU A 81 1.19 -11.89 -21.25
CA LEU A 81 1.19 -10.68 -20.43
C LEU A 81 1.07 -9.42 -21.31
N PRO A 82 0.66 -8.27 -20.76
CA PRO A 82 0.81 -7.00 -21.45
C PRO A 82 2.31 -6.61 -21.57
N ASP A 83 2.60 -5.62 -22.44
CA ASP A 83 3.94 -5.04 -22.50
C ASP A 83 4.25 -4.30 -21.20
N ILE A 84 5.32 -4.71 -20.53
CA ILE A 84 5.72 -4.17 -19.23
C ILE A 84 6.95 -3.28 -19.39
N TYR A 85 6.78 -2.00 -19.04
CA TYR A 85 7.85 -1.02 -19.04
C TYR A 85 8.68 -1.08 -17.77
N VAL A 86 9.71 -1.93 -17.73
CA VAL A 86 10.58 -2.08 -16.54
C VAL A 86 11.51 -0.88 -16.42
N ARG A 87 11.29 -0.05 -15.38
CA ARG A 87 12.11 1.14 -15.12
C ARG A 87 12.17 1.49 -13.64
N GLY A 88 13.36 1.42 -13.03
CA GLY A 88 13.56 1.76 -11.60
C GLY A 88 12.70 0.89 -10.67
N GLN A 89 11.73 1.50 -9.98
CA GLN A 89 10.80 0.78 -9.11
C GLN A 89 9.61 0.15 -9.87
N GLY A 90 9.40 0.51 -11.13
CA GLY A 90 8.31 0.00 -11.97
C GLY A 90 8.66 -1.30 -12.68
N GLY A 91 7.64 -2.05 -13.02
CA GLY A 91 7.69 -3.36 -13.67
C GLY A 91 6.33 -4.03 -13.57
N PHE A 92 6.28 -5.34 -13.39
CA PHE A 92 5.07 -6.06 -13.02
C PHE A 92 4.94 -6.01 -11.48
N MET A 93 3.85 -5.46 -10.98
CA MET A 93 3.75 -5.10 -9.57
C MET A 93 2.70 -5.95 -8.83
N ASP A 94 1.57 -5.42 -8.38
CA ASP A 94 0.65 -6.21 -7.57
C ASP A 94 -0.21 -7.18 -8.39
N VAL A 95 -0.64 -8.26 -7.75
CA VAL A 95 -1.62 -9.21 -8.27
C VAL A 95 -2.65 -9.50 -7.19
N LYS A 96 -3.94 -9.49 -7.57
CA LYS A 96 -5.08 -9.70 -6.67
C LYS A 96 -6.17 -10.48 -7.39
N LEU A 97 -6.79 -11.44 -6.70
CA LEU A 97 -8.00 -12.10 -7.22
C LEU A 97 -9.22 -11.23 -6.95
N HIS A 98 -10.20 -11.29 -7.84
CA HIS A 98 -11.52 -10.74 -7.58
C HIS A 98 -12.14 -11.39 -6.33
N PRO A 99 -12.89 -10.67 -5.47
CA PRO A 99 -13.55 -11.28 -4.30
C PRO A 99 -14.43 -12.50 -4.64
N ASN A 100 -15.05 -12.49 -5.82
CA ASN A 100 -15.85 -13.60 -6.33
C ASN A 100 -15.10 -14.44 -7.39
N TYR A 101 -13.78 -14.60 -7.27
CA TYR A 101 -12.92 -15.30 -8.24
C TYR A 101 -13.45 -16.69 -8.61
N LYS A 102 -13.93 -17.46 -7.63
CA LYS A 102 -14.51 -18.80 -7.88
C LYS A 102 -15.67 -18.80 -8.89
N LYS A 103 -16.38 -17.67 -9.03
CA LYS A 103 -17.52 -17.54 -9.97
C LYS A 103 -17.12 -16.92 -11.30
N ASN A 104 -16.17 -15.99 -11.31
CA ASN A 104 -15.90 -15.16 -12.49
C ASN A 104 -14.47 -15.30 -13.07
N GLY A 105 -13.53 -15.88 -12.31
CA GLY A 105 -12.17 -16.15 -12.77
C GLY A 105 -11.28 -14.90 -12.95
N TRP A 106 -11.74 -13.70 -12.55
CA TRP A 106 -10.98 -12.48 -12.76
C TRP A 106 -9.79 -12.33 -11.82
N ILE A 107 -8.63 -12.05 -12.42
CA ILE A 107 -7.38 -11.67 -11.76
C ILE A 107 -7.09 -10.23 -12.14
N TYR A 108 -6.71 -9.41 -11.15
CA TYR A 108 -6.33 -8.01 -11.34
C TYR A 108 -4.85 -7.86 -11.10
N PHE A 109 -4.21 -7.02 -11.88
CA PHE A 109 -2.80 -6.71 -11.69
C PHE A 109 -2.48 -5.28 -12.10
N SER A 110 -1.45 -4.78 -11.46
CA SER A 110 -0.85 -3.48 -11.77
C SER A 110 0.51 -3.68 -12.41
N TYR A 111 0.82 -2.82 -13.36
CA TYR A 111 2.10 -2.83 -14.04
C TYR A 111 2.48 -1.45 -14.54
N SER A 112 3.74 -1.24 -14.84
CA SER A 112 4.17 -0.05 -15.55
C SER A 112 4.01 -0.24 -17.06
N SER A 113 3.27 0.67 -17.69
CA SER A 113 3.00 0.68 -19.12
C SER A 113 3.57 1.93 -19.77
N SER A 114 4.14 1.76 -20.96
CA SER A 114 4.60 2.87 -21.82
C SER A 114 3.56 3.32 -22.84
N GLU A 115 2.41 2.67 -22.88
CA GLU A 115 1.31 3.05 -23.78
C GLU A 115 0.85 4.49 -23.53
N GLY A 116 0.37 5.15 -24.60
CA GLY A 116 -0.16 6.51 -24.56
C GLY A 116 0.89 7.57 -24.89
N GLU A 117 0.51 8.82 -24.70
CA GLU A 117 1.34 9.98 -25.04
C GLU A 117 2.51 10.17 -24.07
N ASN A 118 3.56 10.81 -24.55
CA ASN A 118 4.83 11.08 -23.90
C ASN A 118 5.68 9.82 -23.67
N SER A 119 6.98 9.97 -23.81
CA SER A 119 7.95 8.91 -23.56
C SER A 119 8.04 8.55 -22.06
N GLY A 120 8.38 7.30 -21.79
CA GLY A 120 8.45 6.75 -20.43
C GLY A 120 7.23 5.89 -20.10
N GLY A 121 6.78 5.90 -18.88
CA GLY A 121 5.63 5.09 -18.49
C GLY A 121 4.88 5.63 -17.27
N ASN A 122 3.71 5.07 -17.03
CA ASN A 122 2.92 5.27 -15.83
C ASN A 122 2.25 3.96 -15.41
N THR A 123 1.70 3.93 -14.21
CA THR A 123 0.99 2.76 -13.69
C THR A 123 -0.28 2.48 -14.49
N ALA A 124 -0.47 1.22 -14.84
CA ALA A 124 -1.68 0.68 -15.46
C ALA A 124 -2.29 -0.39 -14.57
N ILE A 125 -3.61 -0.52 -14.63
CA ILE A 125 -4.41 -1.55 -13.96
C ILE A 125 -5.16 -2.34 -15.02
N MET A 126 -5.01 -3.66 -14.97
CA MET A 126 -5.64 -4.57 -15.91
C MET A 126 -6.31 -5.72 -15.15
N ARG A 127 -7.38 -6.28 -15.72
CA ARG A 127 -7.89 -7.59 -15.31
C ARG A 127 -7.80 -8.57 -16.47
N ALA A 128 -7.66 -9.85 -16.13
CA ALA A 128 -7.64 -10.96 -17.08
C ALA A 128 -8.15 -12.22 -16.40
N LYS A 129 -8.32 -13.28 -17.18
CA LYS A 129 -8.54 -14.65 -16.66
C LYS A 129 -7.33 -15.51 -16.96
N LEU A 130 -7.19 -16.58 -16.21
CA LEU A 130 -6.16 -17.59 -16.41
C LEU A 130 -6.79 -18.82 -17.10
N ASP A 131 -6.23 -19.22 -18.24
CA ASP A 131 -6.55 -20.46 -18.93
C ASP A 131 -5.25 -21.24 -19.18
N GLY A 132 -5.10 -22.37 -18.48
CA GLY A 132 -3.83 -23.08 -18.43
C GLY A 132 -2.70 -22.17 -17.93
N ASN A 133 -1.72 -21.92 -18.79
CA ASN A 133 -0.59 -21.04 -18.52
C ASN A 133 -0.65 -19.72 -19.31
N GLN A 134 -1.85 -19.25 -19.70
CA GLN A 134 -2.02 -18.04 -20.49
C GLN A 134 -3.03 -17.08 -19.84
N LEU A 135 -2.78 -15.78 -19.95
CA LEU A 135 -3.80 -14.77 -19.69
C LEU A 135 -4.71 -14.60 -20.90
N ILE A 136 -6.02 -14.73 -20.66
CA ILE A 136 -7.08 -14.48 -21.64
C ILE A 136 -8.01 -13.36 -21.16
N ASP A 137 -8.90 -12.88 -22.01
CA ASP A 137 -9.91 -11.84 -21.72
C ASP A 137 -9.29 -10.56 -21.12
N LYS A 138 -8.10 -10.19 -21.55
CA LYS A 138 -7.37 -9.02 -21.02
C LYS A 138 -8.16 -7.72 -21.20
N GLN A 139 -8.37 -6.96 -20.14
CA GLN A 139 -9.07 -5.67 -20.13
C GLN A 139 -8.27 -4.62 -19.36
N LEU A 140 -7.83 -3.58 -20.05
CA LEU A 140 -7.23 -2.40 -19.43
C LEU A 140 -8.34 -1.61 -18.71
N LEU A 141 -8.22 -1.42 -17.40
CA LEU A 141 -9.21 -0.72 -16.58
C LEU A 141 -8.82 0.74 -16.33
N TYR A 142 -7.53 0.99 -16.17
CA TYR A 142 -7.00 2.33 -15.95
C TYR A 142 -5.55 2.44 -16.43
N LYS A 143 -5.21 3.62 -16.93
CA LYS A 143 -3.84 3.99 -17.24
C LYS A 143 -3.58 5.42 -16.77
N GLY A 144 -2.62 5.57 -15.87
CA GLY A 144 -2.19 6.89 -15.39
C GLY A 144 -1.53 7.72 -16.49
N THR A 145 -1.79 9.03 -16.49
CA THR A 145 -1.24 9.99 -17.45
C THR A 145 -0.78 11.27 -16.76
N PRO A 146 0.22 11.99 -17.33
CA PRO A 146 1.07 11.64 -18.46
C PRO A 146 2.09 10.54 -18.11
N ASN A 147 2.70 9.95 -19.13
CA ASN A 147 3.90 9.14 -18.96
C ASN A 147 5.08 9.99 -18.48
N THR A 148 6.04 9.36 -17.81
CA THR A 148 7.28 10.01 -17.36
C THR A 148 8.45 9.04 -17.41
N LYS A 149 9.64 9.57 -17.73
CA LYS A 149 10.90 8.80 -17.71
C LYS A 149 11.44 8.54 -16.30
N LYS A 150 10.85 9.17 -15.26
CA LYS A 150 11.25 8.96 -13.86
C LYS A 150 10.94 7.55 -13.42
N GLY A 151 11.90 6.92 -12.74
CA GLY A 151 11.81 5.50 -12.34
C GLY A 151 11.18 5.24 -10.96
N GLN A 152 10.80 6.29 -10.22
CA GLN A 152 10.33 6.18 -8.85
C GLN A 152 8.81 6.37 -8.70
N HIS A 153 8.31 5.93 -7.52
CA HIS A 153 6.99 6.20 -6.97
C HIS A 153 5.84 5.75 -7.90
N TRP A 154 5.76 4.46 -8.15
CA TRP A 154 4.71 3.88 -8.99
C TRP A 154 3.42 3.58 -8.23
N GLY A 155 3.45 3.54 -6.87
CA GLY A 155 2.33 3.09 -6.04
C GLY A 155 2.02 1.62 -6.32
N SER A 156 0.87 1.36 -6.98
CA SER A 156 0.53 0.11 -7.66
C SER A 156 -0.19 -0.95 -6.83
N ARG A 157 -0.45 -0.75 -5.55
CA ARG A 157 -1.17 -1.73 -4.74
C ARG A 157 -2.67 -1.73 -5.09
N ILE A 158 -3.29 -2.92 -5.03
CA ILE A 158 -4.69 -3.18 -5.40
C ILE A 158 -5.45 -3.77 -4.21
N GLU A 159 -6.67 -3.27 -3.96
CA GLU A 159 -7.59 -3.83 -2.96
C GLU A 159 -9.05 -3.70 -3.40
N PHE A 160 -9.93 -4.51 -2.82
CA PHE A 160 -11.38 -4.42 -2.98
C PHE A 160 -12.05 -4.11 -1.65
N ASP A 161 -13.08 -3.25 -1.66
CA ASP A 161 -13.93 -3.06 -0.50
C ASP A 161 -15.02 -4.14 -0.38
N ASN A 162 -15.95 -3.96 0.56
CA ASN A 162 -17.05 -4.91 0.79
C ASN A 162 -18.13 -4.84 -0.29
N GLU A 163 -18.26 -3.70 -0.96
CA GLU A 163 -19.20 -3.45 -2.06
C GLU A 163 -18.66 -3.93 -3.40
N GLY A 164 -17.38 -4.38 -3.45
CA GLY A 164 -16.71 -4.88 -4.65
C GLY A 164 -16.11 -3.78 -5.52
N TYR A 165 -15.97 -2.55 -5.02
CA TYR A 165 -15.21 -1.53 -5.71
C TYR A 165 -13.72 -1.83 -5.67
N LEU A 166 -13.08 -1.58 -6.80
CA LEU A 166 -11.64 -1.71 -6.99
C LEU A 166 -10.94 -0.43 -6.54
N TYR A 167 -10.03 -0.54 -5.57
CA TYR A 167 -9.11 0.52 -5.16
C TYR A 167 -7.70 0.21 -5.63
N PHE A 168 -6.99 1.25 -6.08
CA PHE A 168 -5.58 1.13 -6.43
C PHE A 168 -4.84 2.45 -6.22
N SER A 169 -3.52 2.38 -6.16
CA SER A 169 -2.67 3.54 -5.92
C SER A 169 -1.75 3.84 -7.10
N ILE A 170 -1.47 5.13 -7.32
CA ILE A 170 -0.38 5.62 -8.17
C ILE A 170 0.40 6.64 -7.34
N GLY A 171 1.71 6.43 -7.17
CA GLY A 171 2.59 7.37 -6.50
C GLY A 171 2.78 8.67 -7.28
N ASP A 172 3.41 9.67 -6.67
CA ASP A 172 3.60 11.00 -7.26
C ASP A 172 4.48 11.02 -8.53
N ARG A 173 5.02 9.85 -8.92
CA ARG A 173 5.91 9.66 -10.08
C ARG A 173 7.15 10.56 -10.03
N GLY A 174 7.62 10.92 -8.82
CA GLY A 174 8.73 11.85 -8.60
C GLY A 174 8.45 13.28 -9.02
N ASN A 175 7.20 13.67 -9.15
CA ASN A 175 6.75 15.02 -9.51
C ASN A 175 5.91 15.62 -8.38
N ARG A 176 6.55 15.76 -7.21
CA ARG A 176 5.88 16.09 -5.94
C ARG A 176 5.18 17.43 -5.94
N ASP A 177 5.72 18.41 -6.68
CA ASP A 177 5.21 19.78 -6.65
C ASP A 177 3.98 19.97 -7.56
N GLU A 178 3.76 19.04 -8.51
CA GLU A 178 2.65 19.13 -9.46
C GLU A 178 1.56 18.08 -9.25
N ASN A 179 1.95 16.81 -8.97
CA ASN A 179 1.00 15.72 -9.05
C ASN A 179 0.14 15.57 -7.79
N PRO A 180 0.67 15.45 -6.55
CA PRO A 180 -0.11 15.04 -5.38
C PRO A 180 -1.30 15.94 -5.08
N GLN A 181 -1.11 17.25 -5.12
CA GLN A 181 -2.13 18.25 -4.79
C GLN A 181 -3.07 18.60 -5.96
N ASN A 182 -2.73 18.20 -7.19
CA ASN A 182 -3.51 18.55 -8.38
C ASN A 182 -4.42 17.40 -8.80
N ILE A 183 -5.72 17.53 -8.55
CA ILE A 183 -6.72 16.51 -8.93
C ILE A 183 -6.98 16.39 -10.44
N LYS A 184 -6.42 17.27 -11.27
CA LYS A 184 -6.50 17.18 -12.74
C LYS A 184 -5.41 16.26 -13.33
N ARG A 185 -4.45 15.83 -12.51
CA ARG A 185 -3.31 14.99 -12.91
C ARG A 185 -3.32 13.67 -12.15
N ASP A 186 -2.84 12.63 -12.78
CA ASP A 186 -2.55 11.38 -12.11
C ASP A 186 -1.25 11.47 -11.28
N GLY A 187 -1.16 10.59 -10.29
CA GLY A 187 -0.01 10.49 -9.41
C GLY A 187 -0.20 11.15 -8.05
N GLY A 188 0.27 10.46 -7.00
CA GLY A 188 0.04 10.83 -5.60
C GLY A 188 -1.44 10.71 -5.21
N LYS A 189 -2.07 9.61 -5.63
CA LYS A 189 -3.52 9.38 -5.47
C LYS A 189 -3.83 7.93 -5.10
N ILE A 190 -4.98 7.76 -4.44
CA ILE A 190 -5.72 6.50 -4.41
C ILE A 190 -6.98 6.68 -5.23
N TYR A 191 -7.29 5.67 -6.03
CA TYR A 191 -8.38 5.67 -7.01
C TYR A 191 -9.43 4.64 -6.63
N ARG A 192 -10.68 4.85 -7.07
CA ARG A 192 -11.77 3.89 -6.93
C ARG A 192 -12.52 3.74 -8.26
N LEU A 193 -12.71 2.49 -8.67
CA LEU A 193 -13.49 2.10 -9.85
C LEU A 193 -14.49 1.00 -9.49
N HIS A 194 -15.45 0.74 -10.37
CA HIS A 194 -16.09 -0.57 -10.42
C HIS A 194 -15.07 -1.63 -10.85
N ASP A 195 -15.35 -2.89 -10.60
CA ASP A 195 -14.50 -4.03 -10.95
C ASP A 195 -14.24 -4.15 -12.47
N ASP A 196 -15.10 -3.54 -13.30
CA ASP A 196 -15.00 -3.49 -14.76
C ASP A 196 -14.35 -2.19 -15.31
N GLY A 197 -13.85 -1.32 -14.45
CA GLY A 197 -13.18 -0.08 -14.82
C GLY A 197 -14.08 1.16 -14.96
N ARG A 198 -15.40 1.01 -14.87
CA ARG A 198 -16.30 2.17 -14.84
C ARG A 198 -16.07 3.02 -13.60
N VAL A 199 -16.20 4.34 -13.76
CA VAL A 199 -16.07 5.27 -12.62
C VAL A 199 -17.37 5.29 -11.82
N PRO A 200 -17.34 5.06 -10.49
CA PRO A 200 -18.52 5.19 -9.63
C PRO A 200 -19.07 6.60 -9.64
N ILE A 201 -20.42 6.72 -9.79
CA ILE A 201 -21.11 7.99 -9.87
C ILE A 201 -20.95 8.85 -8.60
N ASP A 202 -20.70 8.22 -7.48
CA ASP A 202 -20.50 8.85 -6.18
C ASP A 202 -19.03 9.14 -5.83
N ASN A 203 -18.08 8.96 -6.76
CA ASN A 203 -16.70 9.37 -6.53
C ASN A 203 -16.61 10.88 -6.25
N PRO A 204 -15.68 11.33 -5.37
CA PRO A 204 -15.70 12.69 -4.82
C PRO A 204 -15.51 13.80 -5.87
N PHE A 205 -14.90 13.48 -7.00
CA PHE A 205 -14.53 14.49 -8.00
C PHE A 205 -15.23 14.29 -9.35
N VAL A 206 -16.27 13.44 -9.46
CA VAL A 206 -16.96 13.15 -10.73
C VAL A 206 -17.57 14.40 -11.38
N ASN A 207 -18.09 15.33 -10.55
CA ASN A 207 -18.73 16.56 -11.00
C ASN A 207 -17.77 17.76 -11.05
N LYS A 208 -16.46 17.56 -10.75
CA LYS A 208 -15.49 18.64 -10.76
C LYS A 208 -14.84 18.77 -12.13
N SER A 209 -15.00 19.92 -12.77
CA SER A 209 -14.48 20.17 -14.12
C SER A 209 -12.96 19.97 -14.19
N GLY A 210 -12.52 19.18 -15.17
CA GLY A 210 -11.11 18.84 -15.41
C GLY A 210 -10.49 17.85 -14.42
N ALA A 211 -11.19 17.45 -13.38
CA ALA A 211 -10.66 16.46 -12.42
C ALA A 211 -10.63 15.05 -13.02
N LYS A 212 -9.63 14.25 -12.62
CA LYS A 212 -9.61 12.80 -12.88
C LYS A 212 -10.70 12.14 -12.04
N LYS A 213 -11.77 11.69 -12.67
CA LYS A 213 -13.00 11.22 -12.01
C LYS A 213 -12.83 9.96 -11.15
N ALA A 214 -11.80 9.17 -11.43
CA ALA A 214 -11.48 7.96 -10.68
C ALA A 214 -10.80 8.24 -9.34
N ILE A 215 -10.31 9.44 -9.07
CA ILE A 215 -9.63 9.80 -7.82
C ILE A 215 -10.60 9.65 -6.64
N TYR A 216 -10.15 8.92 -5.60
CA TYR A 216 -10.86 8.76 -4.34
C TYR A 216 -10.26 9.61 -3.22
N SER A 217 -8.91 9.65 -3.11
CA SER A 217 -8.16 10.54 -2.22
C SER A 217 -6.88 11.05 -2.90
N TYR A 218 -6.28 12.12 -2.38
CA TYR A 218 -5.13 12.78 -3.02
C TYR A 218 -4.13 13.29 -1.97
N GLY A 219 -3.00 13.84 -2.42
CA GLY A 219 -1.97 14.31 -1.53
C GLY A 219 -1.09 13.20 -0.96
N HIS A 220 -0.96 12.08 -1.69
CA HIS A 220 -0.10 10.96 -1.35
C HIS A 220 1.26 11.08 -2.03
N ARG A 221 2.30 10.48 -1.41
CA ARG A 221 3.63 10.39 -2.02
C ARG A 221 3.81 9.10 -2.83
N ASN A 222 3.86 7.97 -2.17
CA ASN A 222 4.08 6.67 -2.81
C ASN A 222 3.41 5.55 -2.00
N PRO A 223 2.09 5.39 -2.11
CA PRO A 223 1.37 4.32 -1.44
C PRO A 223 1.80 2.95 -1.97
N GLN A 224 2.54 2.20 -1.14
CA GLN A 224 3.07 0.86 -1.45
C GLN A 224 2.26 -0.26 -0.79
N GLY A 225 1.36 0.08 0.11
CA GLY A 225 0.40 -0.83 0.72
C GLY A 225 -1.03 -0.32 0.57
N LEU A 226 -1.96 -1.23 0.34
CA LEU A 226 -3.39 -0.98 0.31
C LEU A 226 -4.09 -2.25 0.77
N ILE A 227 -4.93 -2.15 1.80
CA ILE A 227 -5.61 -3.29 2.38
C ILE A 227 -6.95 -2.86 2.97
N LYS A 228 -7.93 -3.74 2.92
CA LYS A 228 -9.18 -3.59 3.64
C LYS A 228 -9.03 -4.07 5.08
N ASN A 229 -9.41 -3.24 6.03
CA ASN A 229 -9.53 -3.67 7.43
C ASN A 229 -10.68 -4.69 7.54
N PRO A 230 -10.41 -5.92 7.96
CA PRO A 230 -11.42 -6.99 7.99
C PRO A 230 -12.52 -6.78 9.03
N TYR A 231 -12.30 -5.89 10.00
CA TYR A 231 -13.23 -5.62 11.09
C TYR A 231 -14.14 -4.42 10.82
N THR A 232 -13.62 -3.40 10.12
CA THR A 232 -14.37 -2.15 9.85
C THR A 232 -14.80 -1.99 8.41
N GLY A 233 -14.15 -2.72 7.48
CA GLY A 233 -14.36 -2.58 6.03
C GLY A 233 -13.62 -1.38 5.41
N GLU A 234 -12.99 -0.53 6.22
CA GLU A 234 -12.24 0.63 5.75
C GLU A 234 -11.01 0.23 4.94
N ILE A 235 -10.70 1.02 3.92
CA ILE A 235 -9.44 0.87 3.17
C ILE A 235 -8.34 1.60 3.92
N TRP A 236 -7.25 0.90 4.18
CA TRP A 236 -6.04 1.43 4.79
C TRP A 236 -4.91 1.42 3.78
N ASN A 237 -4.04 2.42 3.85
CA ASN A 237 -2.80 2.42 3.09
C ASN A 237 -1.60 2.67 3.99
N HIS A 238 -0.43 2.21 3.58
CA HIS A 238 0.83 2.77 4.01
C HIS A 238 1.56 3.36 2.79
N GLU A 239 2.36 4.38 3.05
CA GLU A 239 3.12 5.04 2.01
C GLU A 239 4.52 5.43 2.46
N HIS A 240 5.43 5.52 1.47
CA HIS A 240 6.78 5.96 1.72
C HIS A 240 6.84 7.47 1.89
N GLY A 241 7.40 7.92 2.99
CA GLY A 241 7.97 9.25 3.14
C GLY A 241 9.30 9.38 2.38
N PRO A 242 9.95 10.54 2.44
CA PRO A 242 11.32 10.70 1.93
C PRO A 242 12.34 10.11 2.91
N ARG A 243 13.11 10.93 3.60
CA ARG A 243 13.98 10.49 4.69
C ARG A 243 13.22 10.63 6.02
N GLY A 244 12.58 9.56 6.46
CA GLY A 244 11.55 9.55 7.51
C GLY A 244 10.16 9.91 6.97
N GLY A 245 9.14 9.80 7.83
CA GLY A 245 7.76 10.15 7.51
C GLY A 245 7.07 9.14 6.58
N ASP A 246 7.44 7.86 6.64
CA ASP A 246 6.57 6.79 6.14
C ASP A 246 5.30 6.78 7.01
N GLU A 247 4.14 6.46 6.45
CA GLU A 247 2.86 6.64 7.12
C GLU A 247 1.94 5.43 6.98
N ILE A 248 1.07 5.24 7.97
CA ILE A 248 -0.15 4.42 7.84
C ILE A 248 -1.36 5.35 7.92
N ASN A 249 -2.25 5.25 6.95
CA ASN A 249 -3.43 6.09 6.83
C ASN A 249 -4.70 5.25 6.68
N ILE A 250 -5.83 5.76 7.20
CA ILE A 250 -7.18 5.30 6.86
C ILE A 250 -7.67 6.13 5.68
N VAL A 251 -7.98 5.47 4.57
CA VAL A 251 -8.34 6.15 3.31
C VAL A 251 -9.78 6.64 3.35
N LYS A 252 -9.97 7.96 3.28
CA LYS A 252 -11.27 8.62 3.32
C LYS A 252 -11.60 9.29 1.99
N LYS A 253 -12.87 9.25 1.62
CA LYS A 253 -13.41 9.82 0.38
C LYS A 253 -13.16 11.32 0.28
N GLY A 254 -12.48 11.75 -0.78
CA GLY A 254 -12.24 13.16 -1.10
C GLY A 254 -11.17 13.85 -0.27
N MET A 255 -10.53 13.16 0.66
CA MET A 255 -9.60 13.76 1.60
C MET A 255 -8.20 13.93 1.03
N ASN A 256 -7.49 14.95 1.55
CA ASN A 256 -6.12 15.31 1.21
C ASN A 256 -5.15 14.80 2.29
N TYR A 257 -4.14 14.02 1.91
CA TYR A 257 -3.12 13.46 2.81
C TYR A 257 -1.86 14.31 2.89
N GLY A 258 -1.89 15.48 2.30
CA GLY A 258 -1.00 16.60 2.57
C GLY A 258 0.34 16.62 1.82
N TRP A 259 0.84 15.52 1.28
CA TRP A 259 2.12 15.52 0.56
C TRP A 259 2.11 16.48 -0.65
N PRO A 260 3.14 17.33 -0.85
CA PRO A 260 4.33 17.59 -0.01
C PRO A 260 4.15 18.80 0.93
N VAL A 261 2.93 19.32 1.12
CA VAL A 261 2.61 20.53 1.90
C VAL A 261 2.89 20.30 3.39
N ILE A 262 2.53 19.10 3.88
CA ILE A 262 2.88 18.61 5.22
C ILE A 262 3.64 17.29 5.09
N THR A 263 4.59 17.03 6.00
CA THR A 263 5.30 15.75 6.10
C THR A 263 6.09 15.66 7.40
N TYR A 264 6.29 14.44 7.91
CA TYR A 264 7.20 14.14 9.01
C TYR A 264 8.64 13.83 8.54
N GLY A 265 8.87 13.83 7.22
CA GLY A 265 10.17 13.53 6.62
C GLY A 265 10.90 14.76 6.10
N ILE A 266 12.17 14.57 5.77
CA ILE A 266 13.05 15.59 5.19
C ILE A 266 13.62 15.12 3.84
N ASN A 267 14.19 16.02 3.05
CA ASN A 267 14.88 15.64 1.81
C ASN A 267 16.06 14.69 2.11
N TYR A 268 16.42 13.83 1.15
CA TYR A 268 17.54 12.90 1.31
C TYR A 268 18.87 13.59 1.58
N VAL A 269 19.04 14.83 1.11
CA VAL A 269 20.21 15.68 1.39
C VAL A 269 20.17 16.33 2.77
N GLY A 270 19.14 16.10 3.58
CA GLY A 270 19.01 16.58 4.95
C GLY A 270 18.29 17.92 5.13
N THR A 271 17.89 18.60 4.04
CA THR A 271 17.13 19.84 4.13
C THR A 271 15.64 19.57 4.38
N LYS A 272 14.95 20.51 5.03
CA LYS A 272 13.49 20.42 5.20
C LYS A 272 12.75 20.52 3.85
N ILE A 273 11.60 19.86 3.77
CA ILE A 273 10.66 20.00 2.66
C ILE A 273 9.65 21.08 3.00
N THR A 274 9.16 21.07 4.23
CA THR A 274 8.24 22.03 4.83
C THR A 274 8.52 22.08 6.34
N ASP A 275 8.06 23.14 6.99
CA ASP A 275 8.06 23.25 8.46
C ASP A 275 6.77 22.70 9.08
N GLU A 276 5.79 22.34 8.24
CA GLU A 276 4.49 21.90 8.69
C GLU A 276 4.37 20.36 8.69
N THR A 277 3.91 19.82 9.80
CA THR A 277 3.51 18.41 9.92
C THR A 277 2.00 18.24 9.91
N THR A 278 1.25 19.32 10.16
CA THR A 278 -0.22 19.34 10.20
C THR A 278 -0.75 20.62 9.55
N ARG A 279 -1.93 20.50 8.89
CA ARG A 279 -2.64 21.68 8.35
C ARG A 279 -4.16 21.41 8.35
N PRO A 280 -5.02 22.41 8.54
CA PRO A 280 -6.46 22.25 8.39
C PRO A 280 -6.84 21.64 7.03
N ASN A 281 -7.82 20.74 7.02
CA ASN A 281 -8.28 19.99 5.84
C ASN A 281 -7.24 19.04 5.20
N MET A 282 -6.22 18.66 5.95
CA MET A 282 -5.28 17.59 5.60
C MET A 282 -5.33 16.50 6.65
N GLU A 283 -5.50 15.26 6.20
CA GLU A 283 -5.58 14.08 7.07
C GLU A 283 -4.24 13.80 7.71
N GLN A 284 -4.31 13.27 8.93
CA GLN A 284 -3.13 12.85 9.68
C GLN A 284 -3.02 11.34 9.69
N PRO A 285 -1.80 10.78 9.60
CA PRO A 285 -1.60 9.34 9.71
C PRO A 285 -1.96 8.83 11.10
N ILE A 286 -2.42 7.59 11.18
CA ILE A 286 -2.60 6.88 12.46
C ILE A 286 -1.26 6.49 13.08
N TYR A 287 -0.24 6.36 12.22
CA TYR A 287 1.14 6.06 12.61
C TYR A 287 2.14 6.57 11.56
N TYR A 288 3.33 6.97 11.97
CA TYR A 288 4.44 7.29 11.07
C TYR A 288 5.78 6.80 11.61
N TRP A 289 6.72 6.52 10.71
CA TRP A 289 8.07 6.08 11.05
C TRP A 289 9.10 7.17 10.80
N VAL A 290 9.98 7.40 11.79
CA VAL A 290 11.20 8.15 11.67
C VAL A 290 12.29 7.41 12.46
N PRO A 291 13.29 6.84 11.78
CA PRO A 291 13.59 6.89 10.35
C PRO A 291 12.61 6.09 9.49
N SER A 292 12.63 6.33 8.16
CA SER A 292 11.87 5.57 7.16
C SER A 292 12.26 4.11 7.16
N ILE A 293 11.29 3.20 7.29
CA ILE A 293 11.49 1.75 7.15
C ILE A 293 11.29 1.28 5.70
N ALA A 294 10.81 2.16 4.82
CA ALA A 294 10.33 1.85 3.47
C ALA A 294 9.30 0.70 3.51
N PRO A 295 8.09 0.92 4.06
CA PRO A 295 7.09 -0.13 4.24
C PRO A 295 6.65 -0.70 2.89
N SER A 296 6.49 -2.02 2.80
CA SER A 296 6.05 -2.67 1.58
C SER A 296 5.23 -3.93 1.87
N GLY A 297 4.03 -3.97 1.31
CA GLY A 297 3.04 -4.95 1.66
C GLY A 297 2.65 -4.91 3.14
N PHE A 298 1.38 -5.09 3.44
CA PHE A 298 0.93 -5.28 4.81
C PHE A 298 -0.37 -6.09 4.84
N THR A 299 -0.65 -6.72 6.00
CA THR A 299 -1.85 -7.53 6.20
C THR A 299 -2.30 -7.49 7.64
N PHE A 300 -3.60 -7.52 7.86
CA PHE A 300 -4.16 -7.84 9.18
C PHE A 300 -4.08 -9.34 9.44
N VAL A 301 -3.79 -9.71 10.67
CA VAL A 301 -3.85 -11.11 11.12
C VAL A 301 -5.26 -11.40 11.61
N THR A 302 -5.93 -12.35 10.96
CA THR A 302 -7.30 -12.77 11.33
C THR A 302 -7.37 -14.24 11.71
N SER A 303 -6.35 -15.02 11.39
CA SER A 303 -6.30 -16.46 11.60
C SER A 303 -6.10 -16.84 13.07
N ASP A 304 -6.83 -17.86 13.52
CA ASP A 304 -6.65 -18.48 14.83
C ASP A 304 -5.34 -19.29 14.95
N LYS A 305 -4.58 -19.45 13.86
CA LYS A 305 -3.21 -20.01 13.90
C LYS A 305 -2.22 -19.11 14.65
N TYR A 306 -2.54 -17.82 14.76
CA TYR A 306 -1.71 -16.81 15.44
C TYR A 306 -2.57 -16.07 16.48
N PRO A 307 -3.01 -16.73 17.55
CA PRO A 307 -4.00 -16.16 18.47
C PRO A 307 -3.53 -14.86 19.12
N GLU A 308 -2.24 -14.77 19.47
CA GLU A 308 -1.64 -13.57 20.07
C GLU A 308 -1.46 -12.39 19.09
N TRP A 309 -1.51 -12.67 17.78
CA TRP A 309 -1.37 -11.64 16.73
C TRP A 309 -2.72 -11.24 16.12
N LYS A 310 -3.81 -11.89 16.53
CA LYS A 310 -5.13 -11.64 15.94
C LYS A 310 -5.53 -10.17 16.12
N GLY A 311 -5.92 -9.51 15.03
CA GLY A 311 -6.21 -8.07 15.00
C GLY A 311 -4.98 -7.17 14.81
N ASN A 312 -3.77 -7.71 14.87
CA ASN A 312 -2.55 -6.95 14.64
C ASN A 312 -2.29 -6.76 13.14
N LEU A 313 -1.43 -5.81 12.83
CA LEU A 313 -0.99 -5.49 11.49
C LEU A 313 0.45 -5.94 11.29
N LEU A 314 0.72 -6.65 10.19
CA LEU A 314 2.07 -7.01 9.77
C LEU A 314 2.48 -6.12 8.62
N VAL A 315 3.68 -5.53 8.69
CA VAL A 315 4.22 -4.59 7.70
C VAL A 315 5.64 -5.00 7.29
N GLY A 316 5.87 -5.19 6.01
CA GLY A 316 7.21 -5.49 5.48
C GLY A 316 8.10 -4.25 5.48
N SER A 317 9.36 -4.38 5.91
CA SER A 317 10.39 -3.33 5.81
C SER A 317 11.41 -3.67 4.73
N LEU A 318 11.54 -2.77 3.74
CA LEU A 318 12.58 -2.88 2.72
C LEU A 318 13.92 -2.33 3.19
N ALA A 319 13.91 -1.24 3.97
CA ALA A 319 15.13 -0.55 4.39
C ALA A 319 15.88 -1.32 5.48
N PHE A 320 15.15 -1.83 6.47
CA PHE A 320 15.74 -2.52 7.62
C PHE A 320 15.60 -4.04 7.56
N GLN A 321 15.02 -4.59 6.51
CA GLN A 321 15.06 -6.03 6.18
C GLN A 321 14.44 -6.93 7.26
N TYR A 322 13.26 -6.55 7.74
CA TYR A 322 12.46 -7.31 8.69
C TYR A 322 10.96 -7.25 8.35
N LEU A 323 10.18 -8.11 8.97
CA LEU A 323 8.73 -7.97 9.07
C LEU A 323 8.41 -7.32 10.41
N GLU A 324 7.58 -6.28 10.45
CA GLU A 324 7.17 -5.60 11.67
C GLU A 324 5.74 -5.99 12.05
N ARG A 325 5.51 -6.35 13.33
CA ARG A 325 4.19 -6.50 13.90
C ARG A 325 3.81 -5.26 14.69
N LEU A 326 2.65 -4.72 14.39
CA LEU A 326 2.05 -3.57 15.06
C LEU A 326 0.79 -4.02 15.79
N GLU A 327 0.76 -3.88 17.11
CA GLU A 327 -0.46 -4.06 17.88
C GLU A 327 -1.28 -2.79 17.87
N LEU A 328 -2.57 -2.93 17.56
CA LEU A 328 -3.49 -1.81 17.42
C LEU A 328 -4.52 -1.81 18.55
N LYS A 329 -4.76 -0.63 19.14
CA LYS A 329 -5.88 -0.37 20.04
C LYS A 329 -6.55 0.94 19.64
N ASN A 330 -7.84 0.89 19.29
CA ASN A 330 -8.60 2.06 18.83
C ASN A 330 -7.90 2.82 17.69
N ASN A 331 -7.42 2.10 16.67
CA ASN A 331 -6.66 2.62 15.52
C ASN A 331 -5.35 3.34 15.91
N LYS A 332 -4.79 3.07 17.08
CA LYS A 332 -3.47 3.56 17.50
C LYS A 332 -2.52 2.39 17.65
N VAL A 333 -1.29 2.56 17.19
CA VAL A 333 -0.21 1.59 17.42
C VAL A 333 0.23 1.71 18.88
N VAL A 334 0.06 0.64 19.65
CA VAL A 334 0.39 0.60 21.09
C VAL A 334 1.63 -0.24 21.40
N TYR A 335 2.00 -1.16 20.52
CA TYR A 335 3.20 -2.00 20.64
C TYR A 335 3.74 -2.34 19.27
N ARG A 336 5.05 -2.54 19.19
CA ARG A 336 5.78 -2.88 17.97
C ARG A 336 6.87 -3.91 18.27
N GLU A 337 7.07 -4.85 17.35
CA GLU A 337 8.19 -5.79 17.41
C GLU A 337 8.64 -6.19 16.01
N LYS A 338 9.86 -6.68 15.92
CA LYS A 338 10.43 -7.27 14.71
C LYS A 338 10.19 -8.77 14.68
N LEU A 339 9.76 -9.22 13.53
CA LEU A 339 9.74 -10.61 13.12
C LEU A 339 10.72 -10.76 11.96
N LEU A 340 11.37 -11.90 11.82
CA LEU A 340 12.30 -12.17 10.71
C LEU A 340 13.42 -11.12 10.59
N ASP A 341 14.02 -10.68 11.69
CA ASP A 341 15.07 -9.66 11.68
C ASP A 341 16.28 -10.14 10.84
N GLY A 342 16.66 -9.33 9.84
CA GLY A 342 17.74 -9.65 8.90
C GLY A 342 17.37 -10.62 7.77
N ILE A 343 16.10 -10.99 7.59
CA ILE A 343 15.69 -11.92 6.51
C ILE A 343 15.98 -11.39 5.11
N GLY A 344 16.09 -10.09 4.94
CA GLY A 344 16.21 -9.42 3.65
C GLY A 344 15.04 -8.45 3.42
N ARG A 345 14.99 -7.86 2.24
CA ARG A 345 13.98 -6.85 1.89
C ARG A 345 12.60 -7.49 1.76
N VAL A 346 11.75 -7.29 2.76
CA VAL A 346 10.38 -7.84 2.76
C VAL A 346 9.51 -7.01 1.84
N ARG A 347 9.16 -7.57 0.68
CA ARG A 347 8.38 -6.91 -0.37
C ARG A 347 6.87 -7.06 -0.21
N ASN A 348 6.42 -8.20 0.27
CA ASN A 348 5.00 -8.46 0.47
C ASN A 348 4.76 -9.34 1.68
N VAL A 349 3.63 -9.17 2.31
CA VAL A 349 3.10 -10.06 3.34
C VAL A 349 1.61 -10.23 3.13
N ARG A 350 1.11 -11.47 3.20
CA ARG A 350 -0.30 -11.82 3.02
C ARG A 350 -0.68 -12.95 3.97
N GLN A 351 -1.86 -12.91 4.52
CA GLN A 351 -2.50 -14.09 5.08
C GLN A 351 -3.24 -14.83 3.96
N ALA A 352 -2.94 -16.11 3.80
CA ALA A 352 -3.57 -16.97 2.81
C ALA A 352 -4.89 -17.58 3.32
N PRO A 353 -5.74 -18.14 2.43
CA PRO A 353 -6.99 -18.79 2.81
C PRO A 353 -6.83 -19.98 3.77
N ASP A 354 -5.65 -20.61 3.79
CA ASP A 354 -5.29 -21.67 4.74
C ASP A 354 -5.00 -21.13 6.17
N GLY A 355 -5.00 -19.80 6.33
CA GLY A 355 -4.75 -19.11 7.58
C GLY A 355 -3.29 -18.86 7.91
N PHE A 356 -2.33 -19.37 7.11
CA PHE A 356 -0.92 -19.07 7.31
C PHE A 356 -0.55 -17.69 6.76
N ILE A 357 0.50 -17.11 7.35
CA ILE A 357 1.14 -15.88 6.87
C ILE A 357 2.24 -16.25 5.89
N TYR A 358 2.23 -15.59 4.73
CA TYR A 358 3.26 -15.72 3.70
C TYR A 358 3.97 -14.40 3.51
N VAL A 359 5.30 -14.47 3.37
CA VAL A 359 6.19 -13.32 3.28
C VAL A 359 7.08 -13.46 2.04
N ALA A 360 7.00 -12.50 1.13
CA ALA A 360 7.84 -12.44 -0.05
C ALA A 360 9.07 -11.57 0.21
N VAL A 361 10.26 -12.13 -0.03
CA VAL A 361 11.57 -11.52 0.25
C VAL A 361 12.39 -11.41 -1.03
N GLU A 362 12.85 -10.20 -1.36
CA GLU A 362 13.67 -9.95 -2.56
C GLU A 362 14.97 -10.77 -2.52
N GLY A 363 15.29 -11.41 -3.65
CA GLY A 363 16.48 -12.26 -3.82
C GLY A 363 16.41 -13.64 -3.14
N LYS A 364 15.27 -13.95 -2.49
CA LYS A 364 15.10 -15.24 -1.78
C LYS A 364 13.87 -16.01 -2.23
N GLY A 365 12.68 -15.43 -2.15
CA GLY A 365 11.46 -16.13 -2.48
C GLY A 365 10.31 -15.85 -1.52
N ILE A 366 9.39 -16.80 -1.39
CA ILE A 366 8.21 -16.73 -0.53
C ILE A 366 8.36 -17.72 0.62
N PHE A 367 8.28 -17.20 1.84
CA PHE A 367 8.31 -17.97 3.08
C PHE A 367 6.92 -18.03 3.69
N ARG A 368 6.60 -19.18 4.31
CA ARG A 368 5.44 -19.35 5.19
C ARG A 368 5.91 -19.30 6.63
N LEU A 369 5.15 -18.64 7.50
CA LEU A 369 5.43 -18.59 8.94
C LEU A 369 4.60 -19.66 9.64
N ASP A 370 5.23 -20.75 10.11
CA ASP A 370 4.56 -21.82 10.83
C ASP A 370 4.63 -21.50 12.33
N PRO A 371 3.49 -21.32 13.04
CA PRO A 371 3.48 -21.10 14.50
C PRO A 371 4.16 -22.24 15.24
N LYS A 372 4.89 -21.92 16.34
CA LYS A 372 5.46 -22.90 17.25
C LYS A 372 4.49 -23.32 18.31
#